data_9851e30dfa84841277b025b9b3b73c9b
#
_entry.id   9851e30dfa84841277b025b9b3b73c9b
#
_cell.length_a   1.000
_cell.length_b   1.000
_cell.length_c   1.000
_cell.angle_alpha   90.00
_cell.angle_beta   90.00
_cell.angle_gamma   90.00
#
_symmetry.space_group_name_H-M   'P 1'
#
loop_
_entity.id
_entity.type
_entity.pdbx_description
1 polymer ?
#
loop_
_entity_poly.entity_id
_entity_poly.type
_entity_poly.pdbx_seq_one_letter_code
_entity_poly.pdbx_strand_id
1 'polypeptide(L)'
;MKFHEFGDKNLPSILLIHGGGSSWWNYLRQARILSEKYRVILPTLNGHGEEYQLDYVSTEDSALEILDYIKANSGGKLFAIGGVSLGGQITMELLSIDRDIAEKAIIDGSLCIPQPRLAKISIFLVRLFGKLMISKFSCKLQLSMMNKLYPKLAYPEELKDYYLEDLPRTPIKTLVTIYKTYMGHYKPKDTISVNKAQVLYIYGEKELNCVKASAKLFQQLHPNTILYEAKGYNHGYLSAYLPQEWINLVVPFLKSDSLEMCNESDIS
;
A
#
# COMPACT_ATOMS: atom_id res chain seq x y z
N MET A 1 7.05 14.51 -4.34
CA MET A 1 5.76 13.77 -4.42
C MET A 1 4.61 14.70 -4.72
N LYS A 2 3.60 14.23 -5.42
CA LYS A 2 2.33 14.93 -5.62
C LYS A 2 1.24 14.27 -4.77
N PHE A 3 0.33 15.08 -4.24
CA PHE A 3 -0.75 14.61 -3.37
C PHE A 3 -2.10 14.96 -3.98
N HIS A 4 -2.99 14.00 -4.09
CA HIS A 4 -4.35 14.16 -4.57
C HIS A 4 -5.30 14.08 -3.38
N GLU A 5 -6.21 15.05 -3.28
CA GLU A 5 -7.13 15.15 -2.14
C GLU A 5 -8.58 14.99 -2.60
N PHE A 6 -9.38 14.28 -1.80
CA PHE A 6 -10.80 14.02 -2.01
C PHE A 6 -11.57 14.30 -0.71
N GLY A 7 -12.78 14.84 -0.81
CA GLY A 7 -13.62 15.17 0.33
C GLY A 7 -13.31 16.55 0.93
N ASP A 8 -14.08 16.92 1.97
CA ASP A 8 -13.94 18.21 2.64
C ASP A 8 -12.68 18.22 3.53
N LYS A 9 -11.95 19.33 3.50
CA LYS A 9 -10.70 19.51 4.25
C LYS A 9 -10.90 19.53 5.77
N ASN A 10 -12.12 19.80 6.25
CA ASN A 10 -12.47 19.82 7.67
C ASN A 10 -12.81 18.43 8.22
N LEU A 11 -12.95 17.40 7.37
CA LEU A 11 -13.20 16.04 7.79
C LEU A 11 -11.93 15.35 8.32
N PRO A 12 -12.06 14.30 9.16
CA PRO A 12 -10.92 13.51 9.60
C PRO A 12 -10.11 12.99 8.41
N SER A 13 -8.79 13.15 8.45
CA SER A 13 -7.92 12.88 7.31
C SER A 13 -7.44 11.42 7.27
N ILE A 14 -7.56 10.79 6.11
CA ILE A 14 -7.03 9.45 5.80
C ILE A 14 -6.01 9.57 4.66
N LEU A 15 -4.81 9.02 4.86
CA LEU A 15 -3.78 8.96 3.81
C LEU A 15 -3.58 7.50 3.38
N LEU A 16 -3.71 7.21 2.05
CA LEU A 16 -3.55 5.86 1.50
C LEU A 16 -2.46 5.83 0.43
N ILE A 17 -1.44 5.00 0.65
CA ILE A 17 -0.20 4.94 -0.13
C ILE A 17 -0.24 3.74 -1.07
N HIS A 18 -0.04 3.97 -2.37
CA HIS A 18 -0.03 2.92 -3.39
C HIS A 18 1.17 1.97 -3.31
N GLY A 19 1.06 0.83 -3.99
CA GLY A 19 2.13 -0.15 -4.15
C GLY A 19 3.16 0.23 -5.22
N GLY A 20 4.28 -0.47 -5.24
CA GLY A 20 5.32 -0.29 -6.26
C GLY A 20 4.81 -0.57 -7.69
N GLY A 21 5.15 0.29 -8.64
CA GLY A 21 4.69 0.20 -10.03
C GLY A 21 3.26 0.68 -10.27
N SER A 22 2.63 1.29 -9.27
CA SER A 22 1.31 1.91 -9.34
C SER A 22 1.41 3.41 -9.06
N SER A 23 0.29 4.09 -8.82
CA SER A 23 0.23 5.53 -8.53
C SER A 23 -0.99 5.81 -7.64
N TRP A 24 -1.26 7.08 -7.34
CA TRP A 24 -2.40 7.52 -6.51
C TRP A 24 -3.73 6.85 -6.87
N TRP A 25 -4.00 6.59 -8.15
CA TRP A 25 -5.22 5.96 -8.64
C TRP A 25 -5.45 4.53 -8.14
N ASN A 26 -4.45 3.89 -7.55
CA ASN A 26 -4.60 2.57 -6.89
C ASN A 26 -5.78 2.57 -5.90
N TYR A 27 -5.94 3.67 -5.18
CA TYR A 27 -7.02 3.84 -4.19
C TYR A 27 -8.14 4.80 -4.64
N LEU A 28 -8.20 5.16 -5.95
CA LEU A 28 -9.19 6.12 -6.46
C LEU A 28 -10.64 5.70 -6.13
N ARG A 29 -10.96 4.41 -6.28
CA ARG A 29 -12.30 3.89 -6.04
C ARG A 29 -12.68 3.93 -4.56
N GLN A 30 -11.76 3.56 -3.68
CA GLN A 30 -11.93 3.67 -2.23
C GLN A 30 -12.03 5.14 -1.80
N ALA A 31 -11.20 6.00 -2.38
CA ALA A 31 -11.22 7.43 -2.07
C ALA A 31 -12.57 8.08 -2.40
N ARG A 32 -13.19 7.73 -3.54
CA ARG A 32 -14.52 8.23 -3.90
C ARG A 32 -15.59 7.86 -2.87
N ILE A 33 -15.54 6.66 -2.31
CA ILE A 33 -16.49 6.20 -1.28
C ILE A 33 -16.18 6.86 0.07
N LEU A 34 -14.91 6.85 0.47
CA LEU A 34 -14.48 7.39 1.76
C LEU A 34 -14.64 8.91 1.84
N SER A 35 -14.54 9.63 0.71
CA SER A 35 -14.58 11.10 0.67
C SER A 35 -15.91 11.71 1.09
N GLU A 36 -16.97 10.90 1.22
CA GLU A 36 -18.23 11.34 1.83
C GLU A 36 -18.11 11.66 3.33
N LYS A 37 -17.15 11.04 4.03
CA LYS A 37 -16.98 11.13 5.49
C LYS A 37 -15.58 11.49 5.96
N TYR A 38 -14.60 11.45 5.05
CA TYR A 38 -13.20 11.66 5.34
C TYR A 38 -12.55 12.55 4.29
N ARG A 39 -11.54 13.32 4.68
CA ARG A 39 -10.58 13.89 3.73
C ARG A 39 -9.60 12.79 3.35
N VAL A 40 -9.62 12.34 2.11
CA VAL A 40 -8.75 11.25 1.63
C VAL A 40 -7.59 11.84 0.84
N ILE A 41 -6.37 11.47 1.22
CA ILE A 41 -5.12 11.96 0.64
C ILE A 41 -4.40 10.78 -0.02
N LEU A 42 -4.14 10.88 -1.31
CA LEU A 42 -3.49 9.86 -2.12
C LEU A 42 -2.18 10.41 -2.71
N PRO A 43 -1.00 10.04 -2.17
CA PRO A 43 0.26 10.44 -2.76
C PRO A 43 0.59 9.68 -4.04
N THR A 44 1.29 10.33 -4.97
CA THR A 44 2.10 9.68 -6.01
C THR A 44 3.56 9.70 -5.55
N LEU A 45 4.11 8.53 -5.28
CA LEU A 45 5.50 8.39 -4.84
C LEU A 45 6.47 8.79 -5.95
N ASN A 46 7.63 9.33 -5.57
CA ASN A 46 8.71 9.63 -6.49
C ASN A 46 9.07 8.40 -7.32
N GLY A 47 9.36 8.58 -8.60
CA GLY A 47 9.66 7.50 -9.54
C GLY A 47 8.43 6.75 -10.06
N HIS A 48 7.19 7.17 -9.71
CA HIS A 48 5.95 6.52 -10.11
C HIS A 48 5.01 7.51 -10.80
N GLY A 49 4.09 6.99 -11.64
CA GLY A 49 3.01 7.76 -12.26
C GLY A 49 3.47 9.10 -12.83
N GLU A 50 2.80 10.18 -12.44
CA GLU A 50 3.14 11.54 -12.87
C GLU A 50 4.47 12.06 -12.29
N GLU A 51 4.98 11.46 -11.20
CA GLU A 51 6.25 11.78 -10.55
C GLU A 51 7.42 10.88 -11.04
N TYR A 52 7.27 10.23 -12.21
CA TYR A 52 8.24 9.28 -12.76
C TYR A 52 9.63 9.87 -13.02
N GLN A 53 9.74 11.19 -13.18
CA GLN A 53 11.01 11.89 -13.40
C GLN A 53 11.83 12.09 -12.12
N LEU A 54 11.21 12.00 -10.95
CA LEU A 54 11.89 12.08 -9.67
C LEU A 54 12.43 10.70 -9.28
N ASP A 55 13.57 10.68 -8.59
CA ASP A 55 14.14 9.42 -8.14
C ASP A 55 13.41 8.89 -6.91
N TYR A 56 12.94 7.64 -6.96
CA TYR A 56 12.62 6.90 -5.76
C TYR A 56 13.92 6.47 -5.06
N VAL A 57 14.10 6.83 -3.79
CA VAL A 57 15.33 6.59 -3.02
C VAL A 57 15.15 5.39 -2.08
N SER A 58 14.21 5.46 -1.14
CA SER A 58 13.94 4.39 -0.18
C SER A 58 12.56 4.52 0.46
N THR A 59 12.20 3.52 1.27
CA THR A 59 11.00 3.54 2.11
C THR A 59 11.09 4.68 3.13
N GLU A 60 12.24 4.84 3.76
CA GLU A 60 12.52 5.83 4.80
C GLU A 60 12.44 7.26 4.24
N ASP A 61 13.06 7.49 3.08
CA ASP A 61 13.04 8.79 2.40
C ASP A 61 11.61 9.18 2.01
N SER A 62 10.85 8.23 1.45
CA SER A 62 9.44 8.44 1.13
C SER A 62 8.60 8.74 2.37
N ALA A 63 8.86 8.07 3.49
CA ALA A 63 8.17 8.33 4.74
C ALA A 63 8.46 9.73 5.29
N LEU A 64 9.70 10.21 5.20
CA LEU A 64 10.05 11.58 5.63
C LEU A 64 9.34 12.65 4.79
N GLU A 65 9.30 12.48 3.47
CA GLU A 65 8.61 13.42 2.57
C GLU A 65 7.09 13.47 2.85
N ILE A 66 6.48 12.31 3.13
CA ILE A 66 5.07 12.23 3.53
C ILE A 66 4.85 12.86 4.91
N LEU A 67 5.74 12.64 5.87
CA LEU A 67 5.67 13.25 7.20
C LEU A 67 5.72 14.78 7.13
N ASP A 68 6.57 15.34 6.27
CA ASP A 68 6.64 16.78 6.04
C ASP A 68 5.33 17.33 5.46
N TYR A 69 4.73 16.60 4.52
CA TYR A 69 3.40 16.96 4.01
C TYR A 69 2.32 16.93 5.11
N ILE A 70 2.29 15.88 5.95
CA ILE A 70 1.32 15.75 7.06
C ILE A 70 1.48 16.92 8.05
N LYS A 71 2.70 17.28 8.39
CA LYS A 71 2.99 18.44 9.29
C LYS A 71 2.49 19.74 8.69
N ALA A 72 2.71 19.96 7.41
CA ALA A 72 2.32 21.20 6.74
C ALA A 72 0.80 21.32 6.50
N ASN A 73 0.09 20.19 6.27
CA ASN A 73 -1.27 20.20 5.73
C ASN A 73 -2.34 19.56 6.64
N SER A 74 -1.93 18.91 7.74
CA SER A 74 -2.82 18.17 8.64
C SER A 74 -2.48 18.34 10.12
N GLY A 75 -1.74 19.38 10.47
CA GLY A 75 -1.35 19.64 11.86
C GLY A 75 -0.47 18.57 12.50
N GLY A 76 0.21 17.76 11.68
CA GLY A 76 1.14 16.72 12.13
C GLY A 76 0.48 15.39 12.49
N LYS A 77 -0.85 15.27 12.41
CA LYS A 77 -1.58 14.03 12.77
C LYS A 77 -2.70 13.74 11.78
N LEU A 78 -2.94 12.45 11.55
CA LEU A 78 -4.03 11.91 10.74
C LEU A 78 -5.00 11.10 11.61
N PHE A 79 -6.24 10.97 11.16
CA PHE A 79 -7.15 9.98 11.72
C PHE A 79 -6.69 8.56 11.34
N ALA A 80 -6.38 8.33 10.06
CA ALA A 80 -5.86 7.04 9.62
C ALA A 80 -4.77 7.18 8.54
N ILE A 81 -3.88 6.19 8.50
CA ILE A 81 -2.86 6.05 7.47
C ILE A 81 -2.84 4.60 6.98
N GLY A 82 -2.58 4.39 5.70
CA GLY A 82 -2.47 3.01 5.20
C GLY A 82 -1.80 2.91 3.86
N GLY A 83 -1.59 1.67 3.41
CA GLY A 83 -1.04 1.41 2.10
C GLY A 83 -0.90 -0.08 1.78
N VAL A 84 -0.66 -0.35 0.50
CA VAL A 84 -0.49 -1.70 -0.02
C VAL A 84 0.97 -1.93 -0.41
N SER A 85 1.51 -3.11 -0.09
CA SER A 85 2.85 -3.53 -0.51
C SER A 85 3.91 -2.50 -0.10
N LEU A 86 4.56 -1.81 -1.05
CA LEU A 86 5.49 -0.71 -0.78
C LEU A 86 4.85 0.38 0.10
N GLY A 87 3.60 0.77 -0.20
CA GLY A 87 2.87 1.76 0.59
C GLY A 87 2.61 1.32 2.02
N GLY A 88 2.33 0.04 2.24
CA GLY A 88 2.19 -0.51 3.60
C GLY A 88 3.52 -0.51 4.37
N GLN A 89 4.65 -0.71 3.70
CA GLN A 89 5.96 -0.59 4.33
C GLN A 89 6.30 0.87 4.69
N ILE A 90 5.94 1.83 3.83
CA ILE A 90 6.06 3.26 4.14
C ILE A 90 5.16 3.61 5.33
N THR A 91 3.96 3.02 5.42
CA THR A 91 3.09 3.15 6.60
C THR A 91 3.77 2.64 7.88
N MET A 92 4.42 1.46 7.85
CA MET A 92 5.20 0.95 8.99
C MET A 92 6.32 1.90 9.40
N GLU A 93 7.01 2.48 8.43
CA GLU A 93 8.10 3.43 8.68
C GLU A 93 7.57 4.71 9.33
N LEU A 94 6.46 5.27 8.83
CA LEU A 94 5.81 6.44 9.43
C LEU A 94 5.38 6.19 10.89
N LEU A 95 4.77 5.03 11.18
CA LEU A 95 4.43 4.62 12.54
C LEU A 95 5.68 4.45 13.43
N SER A 96 6.83 4.09 12.84
CA SER A 96 8.10 3.95 13.56
C SER A 96 8.77 5.30 13.83
N ILE A 97 8.58 6.30 12.95
CA ILE A 97 9.18 7.64 13.10
C ILE A 97 8.40 8.48 14.12
N ASP A 98 7.07 8.43 14.04
CA ASP A 98 6.20 9.25 14.88
C ASP A 98 5.12 8.37 15.53
N ARG A 99 5.21 8.26 16.86
CA ARG A 99 4.33 7.37 17.63
C ARG A 99 2.87 7.83 17.68
N ASP A 100 2.60 9.08 17.40
CA ASP A 100 1.28 9.70 17.50
C ASP A 100 0.74 10.17 16.12
N ILE A 101 1.39 9.78 15.02
CA ILE A 101 1.08 10.24 13.64
C ILE A 101 -0.35 9.93 13.19
N ALA A 102 -0.92 8.82 13.65
CA ALA A 102 -2.28 8.39 13.30
C ALA A 102 -2.93 7.62 14.45
N GLU A 103 -4.28 7.61 14.48
CA GLU A 103 -5.06 6.79 15.42
C GLU A 103 -5.27 5.37 14.91
N LYS A 104 -5.40 5.21 13.60
CA LYS A 104 -5.61 3.94 12.91
C LYS A 104 -4.58 3.75 11.79
N ALA A 105 -4.22 2.50 11.52
CA ALA A 105 -3.39 2.20 10.37
C ALA A 105 -3.88 0.94 9.62
N ILE A 106 -3.72 0.92 8.30
CA ILE A 106 -4.07 -0.21 7.43
C ILE A 106 -2.81 -0.61 6.65
N ILE A 107 -2.35 -1.84 6.83
CA ILE A 107 -1.20 -2.39 6.13
C ILE A 107 -1.69 -3.58 5.30
N ASP A 108 -1.49 -3.54 3.98
CA ASP A 108 -1.93 -4.62 3.09
C ASP A 108 -0.73 -5.24 2.37
N GLY A 109 -0.50 -6.53 2.60
CA GLY A 109 0.46 -7.36 1.87
C GLY A 109 1.93 -6.88 1.93
N SER A 110 2.41 -6.35 3.05
CA SER A 110 3.74 -5.74 3.12
C SER A 110 4.80 -6.65 3.72
N LEU A 111 6.07 -6.38 3.39
CA LEU A 111 7.23 -7.05 3.96
C LEU A 111 7.83 -6.23 5.12
N CYS A 112 8.13 -6.90 6.23
CA CYS A 112 9.00 -6.37 7.29
C CYS A 112 10.16 -7.31 7.63
N ILE A 113 10.26 -8.45 6.94
CA ILE A 113 11.37 -9.39 7.01
C ILE A 113 12.16 -9.29 5.71
N PRO A 114 13.43 -8.84 5.74
CA PRO A 114 14.25 -8.73 4.54
C PRO A 114 14.41 -10.05 3.79
N GLN A 115 14.34 -9.98 2.46
CA GLN A 115 14.48 -11.10 1.54
C GLN A 115 15.66 -10.86 0.57
N PRO A 116 16.94 -10.77 1.04
CA PRO A 116 18.05 -10.29 0.22
C PRO A 116 18.37 -11.21 -0.97
N ARG A 117 18.14 -12.52 -0.85
CA ARG A 117 18.35 -13.47 -1.97
C ARG A 117 17.29 -13.25 -3.07
N LEU A 118 16.02 -13.12 -2.68
CA LEU A 118 14.92 -12.87 -3.59
C LEU A 118 15.08 -11.49 -4.26
N ALA A 119 15.48 -10.47 -3.50
CA ALA A 119 15.78 -9.14 -4.02
C ALA A 119 16.86 -9.17 -5.11
N LYS A 120 17.96 -9.89 -4.90
CA LYS A 120 19.04 -10.02 -5.89
C LYS A 120 18.55 -10.66 -7.20
N ILE A 121 17.73 -11.72 -7.11
CA ILE A 121 17.14 -12.39 -8.28
C ILE A 121 16.19 -11.43 -9.01
N SER A 122 15.30 -10.76 -8.27
CA SER A 122 14.35 -9.79 -8.84
C SER A 122 15.07 -8.62 -9.52
N ILE A 123 16.13 -8.07 -8.91
CA ILE A 123 16.95 -7.01 -9.49
C ILE A 123 17.60 -7.46 -10.81
N PHE A 124 18.15 -8.67 -10.83
CA PHE A 124 18.73 -9.23 -12.05
C PHE A 124 17.69 -9.34 -13.17
N LEU A 125 16.53 -9.93 -12.88
CA LEU A 125 15.45 -10.07 -13.86
C LEU A 125 14.91 -8.71 -14.34
N VAL A 126 14.74 -7.75 -13.45
CA VAL A 126 14.27 -6.40 -13.81
C VAL A 126 15.30 -5.67 -14.68
N ARG A 127 16.58 -5.80 -14.41
CA ARG A 127 17.62 -5.21 -15.27
C ARG A 127 17.63 -5.81 -16.68
N LEU A 128 17.39 -7.11 -16.78
CA LEU A 128 17.44 -7.83 -18.06
C LEU A 128 16.14 -7.66 -18.86
N PHE A 129 14.99 -7.80 -18.21
CA PHE A 129 13.68 -7.88 -18.87
C PHE A 129 12.73 -6.74 -18.51
N GLY A 130 13.09 -5.85 -17.57
CA GLY A 130 12.16 -4.86 -17.03
C GLY A 130 11.51 -3.99 -18.10
N LYS A 131 12.27 -3.45 -19.05
CA LYS A 131 11.71 -2.64 -20.15
C LYS A 131 10.68 -3.41 -20.99
N LEU A 132 10.90 -4.70 -21.20
CA LEU A 132 9.94 -5.55 -21.90
C LEU A 132 8.71 -5.79 -21.02
N MET A 133 8.91 -6.12 -19.75
CA MET A 133 7.82 -6.44 -18.79
C MET A 133 6.85 -5.28 -18.60
N ILE A 134 7.34 -4.03 -18.51
CA ILE A 134 6.52 -2.84 -18.34
C ILE A 134 6.19 -2.12 -19.66
N SER A 135 6.53 -2.69 -20.83
CA SER A 135 6.13 -2.09 -22.12
C SER A 135 4.62 -2.03 -22.27
N LYS A 136 4.10 -1.03 -23.01
CA LYS A 136 2.65 -0.92 -23.29
C LYS A 136 2.06 -2.19 -23.88
N PHE A 137 2.84 -2.90 -24.73
CA PHE A 137 2.41 -4.16 -25.29
C PHE A 137 2.25 -5.25 -24.22
N SER A 138 3.27 -5.43 -23.37
CA SER A 138 3.21 -6.41 -22.28
C SER A 138 2.11 -6.07 -21.27
N CYS A 139 1.91 -4.80 -20.92
CA CYS A 139 0.83 -4.35 -20.06
C CYS A 139 -0.55 -4.70 -20.63
N LYS A 140 -0.79 -4.44 -21.91
CA LYS A 140 -2.03 -4.83 -22.59
C LYS A 140 -2.24 -6.35 -22.59
N LEU A 141 -1.19 -7.12 -22.83
CA LEU A 141 -1.24 -8.57 -22.80
C LEU A 141 -1.56 -9.07 -21.38
N GLN A 142 -0.92 -8.52 -20.34
CA GLN A 142 -1.18 -8.86 -18.94
C GLN A 142 -2.64 -8.60 -18.57
N LEU A 143 -3.20 -7.42 -18.91
CA LEU A 143 -4.61 -7.09 -18.66
C LEU A 143 -5.55 -8.04 -19.39
N SER A 144 -5.26 -8.38 -20.67
CA SER A 144 -6.06 -9.32 -21.45
C SER A 144 -6.05 -10.72 -20.84
N MET A 145 -4.89 -11.19 -20.41
CA MET A 145 -4.74 -12.49 -19.75
C MET A 145 -5.47 -12.52 -18.40
N MET A 146 -5.34 -11.48 -17.58
CA MET A 146 -6.05 -11.38 -16.32
C MET A 146 -7.56 -11.44 -16.52
N ASN A 147 -8.11 -10.63 -17.42
CA ASN A 147 -9.54 -10.61 -17.69
C ASN A 147 -10.07 -11.95 -18.19
N LYS A 148 -9.24 -12.69 -18.96
CA LYS A 148 -9.60 -14.02 -19.48
C LYS A 148 -9.50 -15.13 -18.43
N LEU A 149 -8.44 -15.13 -17.61
CA LEU A 149 -8.17 -16.18 -16.62
C LEU A 149 -8.96 -15.95 -15.32
N TYR A 150 -9.22 -14.70 -14.97
CA TYR A 150 -9.88 -14.30 -13.73
C TYR A 150 -11.00 -13.28 -14.00
N PRO A 151 -12.10 -13.67 -14.68
CA PRO A 151 -13.15 -12.73 -15.08
C PRO A 151 -13.83 -12.03 -13.90
N LYS A 152 -13.87 -12.67 -12.72
CA LYS A 152 -14.39 -12.06 -11.48
C LYS A 152 -13.44 -10.99 -10.89
N LEU A 153 -12.17 -11.01 -11.28
CA LEU A 153 -11.11 -10.08 -10.86
C LEU A 153 -10.60 -9.27 -12.06
N ALA A 154 -11.45 -9.09 -13.07
CA ALA A 154 -11.11 -8.30 -14.24
C ALA A 154 -10.64 -6.90 -13.83
N TYR A 155 -9.57 -6.45 -14.47
CA TYR A 155 -9.00 -5.14 -14.16
C TYR A 155 -10.04 -4.05 -14.41
N PRO A 156 -10.26 -3.13 -13.46
CA PRO A 156 -11.30 -2.10 -13.60
C PRO A 156 -11.08 -1.25 -14.84
N GLU A 157 -12.12 -1.10 -15.67
CA GLU A 157 -12.03 -0.37 -16.94
C GLU A 157 -11.55 1.07 -16.72
N GLU A 158 -12.07 1.73 -15.69
CA GLU A 158 -11.73 3.12 -15.34
C GLU A 158 -10.26 3.32 -14.93
N LEU A 159 -9.54 2.27 -14.54
CA LEU A 159 -8.13 2.33 -14.15
C LEU A 159 -7.17 1.89 -15.26
N LYS A 160 -7.69 1.34 -16.37
CA LYS A 160 -6.85 0.81 -17.46
C LYS A 160 -5.94 1.85 -18.08
N ASP A 161 -6.48 3.04 -18.35
CA ASP A 161 -5.70 4.09 -19.00
C ASP A 161 -4.57 4.57 -18.09
N TYR A 162 -4.84 4.75 -16.80
CA TYR A 162 -3.80 5.06 -15.82
C TYR A 162 -2.72 3.98 -15.78
N TYR A 163 -3.10 2.71 -15.69
CA TYR A 163 -2.16 1.59 -15.68
C TYR A 163 -1.29 1.52 -16.95
N LEU A 164 -1.92 1.68 -18.13
CA LEU A 164 -1.24 1.62 -19.44
C LEU A 164 -0.37 2.86 -19.71
N GLU A 165 -0.59 3.95 -19.01
CA GLU A 165 0.21 5.15 -19.12
C GLU A 165 1.35 5.17 -18.10
N ASP A 166 1.07 4.89 -16.84
CA ASP A 166 1.99 5.08 -15.73
C ASP A 166 3.04 3.97 -15.62
N LEU A 167 2.62 2.70 -15.71
CA LEU A 167 3.57 1.59 -15.55
C LEU A 167 4.69 1.59 -16.60
N PRO A 168 4.42 1.83 -17.90
CA PRO A 168 5.48 1.94 -18.91
C PRO A 168 6.43 3.12 -18.72
N ARG A 169 6.00 4.17 -18.02
CA ARG A 169 6.84 5.34 -17.70
C ARG A 169 7.76 5.11 -16.52
N THR A 170 7.45 4.13 -15.65
CA THR A 170 8.25 3.85 -14.46
C THR A 170 9.70 3.54 -14.83
N PRO A 171 10.69 4.30 -14.33
CA PRO A 171 12.10 4.04 -14.63
C PRO A 171 12.55 2.67 -14.11
N ILE A 172 13.35 1.95 -14.88
CA ILE A 172 13.94 0.68 -14.41
C ILE A 172 14.76 0.87 -13.13
N LYS A 173 15.41 2.02 -12.99
CA LYS A 173 16.13 2.43 -11.77
C LYS A 173 15.19 2.40 -10.55
N THR A 174 13.97 2.91 -10.68
CA THR A 174 12.95 2.89 -9.63
C THR A 174 12.63 1.47 -9.20
N LEU A 175 12.29 0.58 -10.14
CA LEU A 175 12.00 -0.83 -9.85
C LEU A 175 13.18 -1.54 -9.17
N VAL A 176 14.40 -1.32 -9.66
CA VAL A 176 15.62 -1.87 -9.04
C VAL A 176 15.79 -1.35 -7.61
N THR A 177 15.56 -0.06 -7.38
CA THR A 177 15.69 0.54 -6.04
C THR A 177 14.63 0.01 -5.09
N ILE A 178 13.37 -0.17 -5.54
CA ILE A 178 12.31 -0.80 -4.75
C ILE A 178 12.74 -2.20 -4.32
N TYR A 179 13.18 -3.07 -5.23
CA TYR A 179 13.61 -4.41 -4.84
C TYR A 179 14.81 -4.39 -3.89
N LYS A 180 15.72 -3.43 -4.04
CA LYS A 180 16.86 -3.28 -3.16
C LYS A 180 16.44 -2.84 -1.75
N THR A 181 15.60 -1.82 -1.62
CA THR A 181 15.23 -1.19 -0.33
C THR A 181 14.07 -1.96 0.31
N TYR A 182 12.90 -1.98 -0.31
CA TYR A 182 11.69 -2.63 0.17
C TYR A 182 11.88 -4.12 0.46
N MET A 183 12.42 -4.87 -0.50
CA MET A 183 12.54 -6.32 -0.36
C MET A 183 13.85 -6.75 0.31
N GLY A 184 14.97 -6.03 0.03
CA GLY A 184 16.29 -6.48 0.42
C GLY A 184 16.75 -6.11 1.82
N HIS A 185 16.35 -4.96 2.34
CA HIS A 185 16.99 -4.38 3.54
C HIS A 185 16.02 -3.92 4.63
N TYR A 186 14.81 -3.50 4.29
CA TYR A 186 13.92 -2.86 5.25
C TYR A 186 13.57 -3.75 6.45
N LYS A 187 13.60 -3.12 7.63
CA LYS A 187 13.06 -3.63 8.89
C LYS A 187 12.38 -2.49 9.64
N PRO A 188 11.25 -2.72 10.29
CA PRO A 188 10.68 -1.75 11.21
C PRO A 188 11.68 -1.39 12.31
N LYS A 189 11.67 -0.12 12.75
CA LYS A 189 12.49 0.32 13.87
C LYS A 189 11.88 -0.18 15.19
N ASP A 190 12.70 -0.34 16.22
CA ASP A 190 12.24 -0.78 17.55
C ASP A 190 11.17 0.16 18.16
N THR A 191 11.19 1.43 17.75
CA THR A 191 10.20 2.45 18.12
C THR A 191 8.78 2.12 17.69
N ILE A 192 8.55 1.19 16.76
CA ILE A 192 7.22 0.71 16.39
C ILE A 192 6.44 0.15 17.59
N SER A 193 7.13 -0.43 18.56
CA SER A 193 6.53 -1.06 19.76
C SER A 193 5.84 -0.06 20.68
N VAL A 194 6.20 1.22 20.62
CA VAL A 194 5.59 2.29 21.44
C VAL A 194 4.57 3.14 20.66
N ASN A 195 4.34 2.83 19.39
CA ASN A 195 3.28 3.47 18.61
C ASN A 195 1.91 3.03 19.14
N LYS A 196 0.94 3.96 19.16
CA LYS A 196 -0.38 3.75 19.77
C LYS A 196 -1.50 3.45 18.78
N ALA A 197 -1.26 3.58 17.49
CA ALA A 197 -2.27 3.34 16.49
C ALA A 197 -2.85 1.93 16.60
N GLN A 198 -4.13 1.77 16.38
CA GLN A 198 -4.68 0.46 16.09
C GLN A 198 -4.35 0.10 14.64
N VAL A 199 -3.87 -1.11 14.40
CA VAL A 199 -3.43 -1.54 13.08
C VAL A 199 -4.29 -2.71 12.59
N LEU A 200 -4.83 -2.58 11.38
CA LEU A 200 -5.39 -3.69 10.60
C LEU A 200 -4.35 -4.13 9.57
N TYR A 201 -3.79 -5.32 9.77
CA TYR A 201 -2.83 -5.90 8.83
C TYR A 201 -3.52 -6.96 7.98
N ILE A 202 -3.69 -6.67 6.71
CA ILE A 202 -4.35 -7.52 5.71
C ILE A 202 -3.28 -8.30 4.94
N TYR A 203 -3.50 -9.58 4.68
CA TYR A 203 -2.69 -10.38 3.76
C TYR A 203 -3.54 -11.46 3.09
N GLY A 204 -3.21 -11.83 1.86
CA GLY A 204 -3.94 -12.87 1.14
C GLY A 204 -3.58 -14.28 1.61
N GLU A 205 -4.55 -15.20 1.61
CA GLU A 205 -4.30 -16.62 1.90
C GLU A 205 -3.23 -17.22 0.96
N LYS A 206 -3.18 -16.76 -0.30
CA LYS A 206 -2.23 -17.24 -1.34
C LYS A 206 -0.95 -16.39 -1.43
N GLU A 207 -0.69 -15.55 -0.43
CA GLU A 207 0.55 -14.77 -0.34
C GLU A 207 1.80 -15.64 -0.19
N LEU A 208 2.94 -15.07 -0.56
CA LEU A 208 4.24 -15.67 -0.26
C LEU A 208 4.43 -15.83 1.25
N ASN A 209 5.05 -16.93 1.66
CA ASN A 209 5.31 -17.22 3.07
C ASN A 209 6.05 -16.09 3.81
N CYS A 210 6.94 -15.35 3.12
CA CYS A 210 7.65 -14.22 3.72
C CYS A 210 6.72 -13.05 4.05
N VAL A 211 5.64 -12.83 3.29
CA VAL A 211 4.63 -11.80 3.60
C VAL A 211 3.79 -12.22 4.79
N LYS A 212 3.31 -13.47 4.82
CA LYS A 212 2.59 -14.03 5.98
C LYS A 212 3.42 -14.01 7.27
N ALA A 213 4.70 -14.36 7.16
CA ALA A 213 5.64 -14.28 8.28
C ALA A 213 5.87 -12.83 8.73
N SER A 214 5.91 -11.88 7.79
CA SER A 214 6.03 -10.45 8.10
C SER A 214 4.81 -9.94 8.86
N ALA A 215 3.58 -10.34 8.49
CA ALA A 215 2.37 -9.99 9.21
C ALA A 215 2.41 -10.46 10.68
N LYS A 216 2.80 -11.71 10.90
CA LYS A 216 2.94 -12.28 12.24
C LYS A 216 4.04 -11.59 13.07
N LEU A 217 5.19 -11.33 12.45
CA LEU A 217 6.27 -10.60 13.12
C LEU A 217 5.83 -9.18 13.49
N PHE A 218 5.15 -8.48 12.57
CA PHE A 218 4.66 -7.13 12.85
C PHE A 218 3.69 -7.10 14.03
N GLN A 219 2.75 -8.05 14.12
CA GLN A 219 1.85 -8.19 15.27
C GLN A 219 2.62 -8.43 16.59
N GLN A 220 3.71 -9.18 16.58
CA GLN A 220 4.56 -9.37 17.75
C GLN A 220 5.27 -8.09 18.18
N LEU A 221 5.74 -7.28 17.21
CA LEU A 221 6.39 -6.00 17.46
C LEU A 221 5.42 -4.90 17.86
N HIS A 222 4.18 -4.99 17.40
CA HIS A 222 3.11 -4.00 17.61
C HIS A 222 1.83 -4.73 18.04
N PRO A 223 1.60 -4.97 19.35
CA PRO A 223 0.48 -5.79 19.84
C PRO A 223 -0.92 -5.26 19.50
N ASN A 224 -1.07 -3.94 19.25
CA ASN A 224 -2.33 -3.33 18.81
C ASN A 224 -2.65 -3.63 17.33
N THR A 225 -2.21 -4.79 16.83
CA THR A 225 -2.41 -5.21 15.44
C THR A 225 -3.41 -6.36 15.34
N ILE A 226 -4.45 -6.16 14.55
CA ILE A 226 -5.39 -7.18 14.11
C ILE A 226 -4.89 -7.76 12.79
N LEU A 227 -4.76 -9.08 12.69
CA LEU A 227 -4.43 -9.77 11.44
C LEU A 227 -5.71 -10.20 10.73
N TYR A 228 -5.81 -9.88 9.45
CA TYR A 228 -6.89 -10.35 8.58
C TYR A 228 -6.33 -11.13 7.40
N GLU A 229 -6.65 -12.43 7.33
CA GLU A 229 -6.30 -13.28 6.19
C GLU A 229 -7.41 -13.27 5.15
N ALA A 230 -7.18 -12.62 4.02
CA ALA A 230 -8.13 -12.55 2.91
C ALA A 230 -8.20 -13.90 2.16
N LYS A 231 -9.23 -14.69 2.45
CA LYS A 231 -9.42 -16.06 1.94
C LYS A 231 -9.57 -16.10 0.42
N GLY A 232 -8.82 -16.98 -0.21
CA GLY A 232 -8.83 -17.17 -1.66
C GLY A 232 -8.04 -16.14 -2.47
N TYR A 233 -7.50 -15.09 -1.83
CA TYR A 233 -6.84 -13.97 -2.53
C TYR A 233 -5.32 -14.01 -2.44
N ASN A 234 -4.70 -13.36 -3.42
CA ASN A 234 -3.26 -13.11 -3.52
C ASN A 234 -2.93 -11.69 -3.05
N HIS A 235 -1.67 -11.31 -3.24
CA HIS A 235 -1.07 -10.02 -2.91
C HIS A 235 -1.87 -8.81 -3.37
N GLY A 236 -2.33 -7.98 -2.42
CA GLY A 236 -2.99 -6.70 -2.70
C GLY A 236 -4.33 -6.80 -3.46
N TYR A 237 -4.95 -7.99 -3.56
CA TYR A 237 -6.17 -8.14 -4.36
C TYR A 237 -7.35 -7.36 -3.81
N LEU A 238 -7.51 -7.28 -2.50
CA LEU A 238 -8.60 -6.49 -1.91
C LEU A 238 -8.47 -5.02 -2.29
N SER A 239 -7.33 -4.43 -2.06
CA SER A 239 -7.11 -3.01 -2.34
C SER A 239 -7.12 -2.67 -3.83
N ALA A 240 -6.60 -3.57 -4.70
CA ALA A 240 -6.48 -3.29 -6.13
C ALA A 240 -7.74 -3.61 -6.94
N TYR A 241 -8.45 -4.72 -6.63
CA TYR A 241 -9.52 -5.23 -7.48
C TYR A 241 -10.90 -5.21 -6.85
N LEU A 242 -11.00 -5.27 -5.53
CA LEU A 242 -12.24 -5.46 -4.77
C LEU A 242 -12.49 -4.28 -3.80
N PRO A 243 -12.68 -3.05 -4.30
CA PRO A 243 -12.78 -1.87 -3.45
C PRO A 243 -13.95 -1.95 -2.48
N GLN A 244 -15.07 -2.56 -2.86
CA GLN A 244 -16.22 -2.69 -1.99
C GLN A 244 -15.95 -3.67 -0.83
N GLU A 245 -15.30 -4.81 -1.10
CA GLU A 245 -14.90 -5.75 -0.04
C GLU A 245 -13.87 -5.12 0.90
N TRP A 246 -12.90 -4.39 0.33
CA TRP A 246 -11.95 -3.61 1.12
C TRP A 246 -12.65 -2.57 2.01
N ILE A 247 -13.62 -1.82 1.48
CA ILE A 247 -14.43 -0.84 2.22
C ILE A 247 -15.24 -1.52 3.33
N ASN A 248 -15.87 -2.65 3.04
CA ASN A 248 -16.66 -3.41 4.01
C ASN A 248 -15.81 -3.93 5.18
N LEU A 249 -14.54 -4.21 4.95
CA LEU A 249 -13.58 -4.59 5.99
C LEU A 249 -13.05 -3.38 6.75
N VAL A 250 -12.64 -2.32 6.03
CA VAL A 250 -11.89 -1.21 6.63
C VAL A 250 -12.80 -0.20 7.34
N VAL A 251 -14.00 0.08 6.83
CA VAL A 251 -14.88 1.08 7.46
C VAL A 251 -15.34 0.68 8.87
N PRO A 252 -15.73 -0.57 9.15
CA PRO A 252 -15.97 -1.01 10.53
C PRO A 252 -14.75 -0.84 11.43
N PHE A 253 -13.55 -1.22 10.97
CA PHE A 253 -12.30 -1.02 11.69
C PHE A 253 -12.04 0.46 12.02
N LEU A 254 -12.23 1.37 11.06
CA LEU A 254 -12.05 2.80 11.26
C LEU A 254 -13.01 3.37 12.33
N LYS A 255 -14.19 2.80 12.50
CA LYS A 255 -15.21 3.23 13.45
C LYS A 255 -15.12 2.57 14.82
N SER A 256 -14.33 1.49 14.96
CA SER A 256 -14.24 0.75 16.23
C SER A 256 -13.40 1.50 17.26
N ASP A 257 -13.84 1.53 18.51
CA ASP A 257 -13.09 2.07 19.63
C ASP A 257 -12.18 1.02 20.30
N SER A 258 -12.33 -0.27 19.97
CA SER A 258 -11.61 -1.39 20.58
C SER A 258 -11.12 -2.42 19.56
N LEU A 259 -10.14 -3.23 19.97
CA LEU A 259 -9.58 -4.35 19.18
C LEU A 259 -10.54 -5.55 19.02
N GLU A 260 -11.72 -5.51 19.62
CA GLU A 260 -12.65 -6.65 19.67
C GLU A 260 -13.45 -6.89 18.38
N MET A 261 -13.22 -6.11 17.32
CA MET A 261 -13.94 -6.29 16.06
C MET A 261 -13.15 -7.14 15.07
N CYS A 262 -13.72 -8.24 14.72
CA CYS A 262 -13.59 -9.15 13.58
C CYS A 262 -13.55 -10.62 14.01
N ASN A 263 -14.55 -11.06 14.74
CA ASN A 263 -14.90 -12.47 14.70
C ASN A 263 -15.54 -12.77 13.34
N GLU A 264 -15.13 -13.86 12.70
CA GLU A 264 -15.56 -14.31 11.35
C GLU A 264 -17.08 -14.43 11.15
N SER A 265 -17.91 -14.16 12.18
CA SER A 265 -19.36 -14.28 12.17
C SER A 265 -20.12 -13.06 11.61
N ASP A 266 -19.45 -11.91 11.43
CA ASP A 266 -20.13 -10.66 11.02
C ASP A 266 -19.98 -10.32 9.53
N ILE A 267 -19.37 -11.22 8.76
CA ILE A 267 -19.21 -11.10 7.29
C ILE A 267 -19.86 -12.31 6.62
N SER A 268 -21.17 -12.48 6.81
CA SER A 268 -22.00 -13.45 6.05
C SER A 268 -22.90 -12.73 5.04
#